data_a45bff13125cb613248648532f502efd
#
_entry.id   a45bff13125cb613248648532f502efd
#
_cell.length_a   1.000
_cell.length_b   1.000
_cell.length_c   1.000
_cell.angle_alpha   90.00
_cell.angle_beta   90.00
_cell.angle_gamma   90.00
#
_symmetry.space_group_name_H-M   'P 1'
#
loop_
_entity.id
_entity.type
_entity.pdbx_description
1 polymer ?
#
loop_
_entity_poly.entity_id
_entity_poly.type
_entity_poly.pdbx_seq_one_letter_code
_entity_poly.pdbx_strand_id
1 'polypeptide(L)'
;MDKKVIIIGAGLAGLSAGCYAQMNGFKSHIFEHHSVPGGVAAAWKRQDYLIDGGIHFIMGYKPGTALHQIFKNVGASDPTLYVDMLSYGRFIHQASGIDLVVGGDLYKLAAELKTLVPEDSFAIDEIINGAKAFQGRNLSSFGMSQPPELTSSLSQLRELWQMRSAMKYFSGRYSRKIIDFVKDLRTPWLKDFFCSLFLPESPVWFIMMVLALVADKQCGFLTRGCLDFVLAIENHYKALAGEVTYQATVDKILVESDRAIGIRLNDGREYRADYVVSAGDSYNTIFNLLEGCYISTKIKKCHETWALSRPFLIASYGMNREFPGENPFSSVILDEPITIGNQKVNTLLIRILNYSRRFAPEGKTLLQVEIETGFDYWFNLQSADRASYDREKERVAREFLSSIERYYPGLSSQVEVVDVATPYTTWRYTLNRKGAWGAWLMTSDIIMERIERKLPGLKNFYMAGQWVMCGGVPPSLFSGRHAIQLMCHDEKKKFLFERSNLG
;
A
#
# COMPACT_ATOMS: atom_id res chain seq x y z
N MET A 1 28.01 25.46 0.92
CA MET A 1 26.58 25.76 1.08
C MET A 1 25.84 24.44 1.07
N ASP A 2 24.86 24.29 1.96
CA ASP A 2 24.03 23.09 1.99
C ASP A 2 23.14 23.05 0.74
N LYS A 3 23.22 21.94 -0.01
CA LYS A 3 22.43 21.77 -1.23
C LYS A 3 20.95 21.65 -0.93
N LYS A 4 20.12 22.31 -1.74
CA LYS A 4 18.67 22.32 -1.62
C LYS A 4 18.04 21.20 -2.42
N VAL A 5 17.03 20.54 -1.85
CA VAL A 5 16.25 19.47 -2.48
C VAL A 5 14.78 19.83 -2.43
N ILE A 6 14.13 19.89 -3.58
CA ILE A 6 12.67 19.96 -3.67
C ILE A 6 12.13 18.54 -3.83
N ILE A 7 11.09 18.23 -3.03
CA ILE A 7 10.39 16.95 -3.09
C ILE A 7 8.92 17.20 -3.47
N ILE A 8 8.42 16.52 -4.47
CA ILE A 8 7.03 16.63 -4.96
C ILE A 8 6.22 15.51 -4.33
N GLY A 9 5.26 15.86 -3.47
CA GLY A 9 4.33 14.98 -2.77
C GLY A 9 4.76 14.61 -1.34
N ALA A 10 3.84 14.77 -0.36
CA ALA A 10 3.99 14.41 1.04
C ALA A 10 3.38 13.04 1.38
N GLY A 11 3.33 12.11 0.42
CA GLY A 11 3.07 10.70 0.70
C GLY A 11 4.24 10.06 1.45
N LEU A 12 4.10 8.78 1.85
CA LEU A 12 5.12 8.06 2.61
C LEU A 12 6.51 8.11 1.97
N ALA A 13 6.58 8.04 0.65
CA ALA A 13 7.84 8.10 -0.09
C ALA A 13 8.51 9.47 -0.01
N GLY A 14 7.74 10.54 -0.19
CA GLY A 14 8.25 11.91 -0.11
C GLY A 14 8.68 12.28 1.29
N LEU A 15 7.89 11.91 2.32
CA LEU A 15 8.26 12.12 3.71
C LEU A 15 9.54 11.33 4.08
N SER A 16 9.66 10.07 3.62
CA SER A 16 10.87 9.28 3.81
C SER A 16 12.08 9.93 3.11
N ALA A 17 11.93 10.36 1.86
CA ALA A 17 12.98 11.08 1.14
C ALA A 17 13.40 12.34 1.88
N GLY A 18 12.43 13.10 2.43
CA GLY A 18 12.68 14.28 3.24
C GLY A 18 13.50 13.98 4.49
N CYS A 19 13.11 12.97 5.27
CA CYS A 19 13.87 12.54 6.48
C CYS A 19 15.31 12.19 6.12
N TYR A 20 15.50 11.33 5.09
CA TYR A 20 16.85 10.93 4.69
C TYR A 20 17.66 12.08 4.08
N ALA A 21 17.03 13.01 3.35
CA ALA A 21 17.71 14.21 2.85
C ALA A 21 18.27 15.05 4.00
N GLN A 22 17.45 15.36 5.00
CA GLN A 22 17.88 16.11 6.18
C GLN A 22 19.00 15.38 6.96
N MET A 23 18.85 14.08 7.20
CA MET A 23 19.88 13.28 7.87
C MET A 23 21.22 13.27 7.12
N ASN A 24 21.18 13.43 5.80
CA ASN A 24 22.38 13.48 4.96
C ASN A 24 22.86 14.91 4.63
N GLY A 25 22.36 15.93 5.36
CA GLY A 25 22.83 17.31 5.28
C GLY A 25 22.40 18.05 4.01
N PHE A 26 21.27 17.64 3.42
CA PHE A 26 20.58 18.41 2.39
C PHE A 26 19.46 19.22 3.04
N LYS A 27 19.18 20.42 2.53
CA LYS A 27 18.00 21.21 2.93
C LYS A 27 16.84 20.83 2.03
N SER A 28 15.90 20.04 2.54
CA SER A 28 14.76 19.58 1.76
C SER A 28 13.48 20.34 2.08
N HIS A 29 12.66 20.56 1.03
CA HIS A 29 11.35 21.19 1.10
C HIS A 29 10.36 20.36 0.30
N ILE A 30 9.28 19.88 0.94
CA ILE A 30 8.22 19.09 0.32
C ILE A 30 7.08 20.00 -0.12
N PHE A 31 6.58 19.81 -1.34
CA PHE A 31 5.39 20.47 -1.88
C PHE A 31 4.29 19.44 -2.08
N GLU A 32 3.14 19.66 -1.43
CA GLU A 32 2.01 18.74 -1.41
C GLU A 32 0.74 19.38 -1.98
N HIS A 33 0.10 18.66 -2.89
CA HIS A 33 -1.17 19.08 -3.52
C HIS A 33 -2.30 19.20 -2.51
N HIS A 34 -2.43 18.23 -1.60
CA HIS A 34 -3.48 18.19 -0.59
C HIS A 34 -3.19 19.14 0.59
N SER A 35 -4.18 19.32 1.46
CA SER A 35 -4.04 20.12 2.70
C SER A 35 -3.45 19.34 3.88
N VAL A 36 -3.24 18.03 3.72
CA VAL A 36 -2.67 17.11 4.73
C VAL A 36 -1.73 16.12 4.07
N PRO A 37 -0.74 15.56 4.82
CA PRO A 37 0.16 14.56 4.29
C PRO A 37 -0.49 13.17 4.18
N GLY A 38 0.16 12.24 3.49
CA GLY A 38 -0.15 10.81 3.49
C GLY A 38 -0.40 10.20 2.11
N GLY A 39 -0.83 10.97 1.14
CA GLY A 39 -1.23 10.44 -0.16
C GLY A 39 -2.38 9.43 0.00
N VAL A 40 -2.19 8.15 -0.43
CA VAL A 40 -3.21 7.11 -0.25
C VAL A 40 -3.32 6.61 1.21
N ALA A 41 -2.33 6.86 2.06
CA ALA A 41 -2.40 6.58 3.50
C ALA A 41 -3.13 7.71 4.23
N ALA A 42 -4.42 7.89 3.94
CA ALA A 42 -5.24 8.98 4.39
C ALA A 42 -6.28 8.56 5.45
N ALA A 43 -6.68 9.48 6.29
CA ALA A 43 -7.85 9.36 7.14
C ALA A 43 -8.57 10.71 7.27
N TRP A 44 -9.86 10.67 7.54
CA TRP A 44 -10.70 11.89 7.67
C TRP A 44 -11.83 11.66 8.66
N LYS A 45 -12.36 12.75 9.18
CA LYS A 45 -13.48 12.69 10.14
C LYS A 45 -14.83 12.81 9.45
N ARG A 46 -15.81 12.06 9.98
CA ARG A 46 -17.23 12.24 9.74
C ARG A 46 -17.94 12.22 11.08
N GLN A 47 -18.46 13.37 11.50
CA GLN A 47 -18.94 13.58 12.87
C GLN A 47 -17.83 13.13 13.88
N ASP A 48 -18.14 12.23 14.79
CA ASP A 48 -17.19 11.73 15.80
C ASP A 48 -16.43 10.46 15.39
N TYR A 49 -16.58 10.00 14.12
CA TYR A 49 -15.90 8.85 13.59
C TYR A 49 -14.66 9.25 12.79
N LEU A 50 -13.56 8.53 12.99
CA LEU A 50 -12.36 8.64 12.18
C LEU A 50 -12.38 7.58 11.08
N ILE A 51 -12.69 7.98 9.86
CA ILE A 51 -12.63 7.11 8.67
C ILE A 51 -11.17 6.86 8.32
N ASP A 52 -10.76 5.59 8.29
CA ASP A 52 -9.40 5.19 7.91
C ASP A 52 -9.42 4.62 6.48
N GLY A 53 -8.85 5.35 5.54
CA GLY A 53 -8.97 5.10 4.11
C GLY A 53 -7.74 4.48 3.46
N GLY A 54 -6.85 3.82 4.20
CA GLY A 54 -5.59 3.42 3.58
C GLY A 54 -5.05 2.07 3.97
N ILE A 55 -4.19 2.03 4.96
CA ILE A 55 -3.37 0.88 5.31
C ILE A 55 -4.21 -0.19 6.00
N HIS A 56 -4.32 -1.39 5.39
CA HIS A 56 -5.05 -2.51 6.00
C HIS A 56 -4.30 -3.09 7.18
N PHE A 57 -3.00 -3.32 7.04
CA PHE A 57 -2.09 -3.78 8.08
C PHE A 57 -0.64 -3.40 7.76
N ILE A 58 0.20 -3.37 8.77
CA ILE A 58 1.64 -3.10 8.66
C ILE A 58 2.41 -4.40 8.84
N MET A 59 3.44 -4.60 8.00
CA MET A 59 4.36 -5.73 8.09
C MET A 59 5.71 -5.28 8.67
N GLY A 60 6.30 -6.12 9.54
CA GLY A 60 7.67 -5.94 10.04
C GLY A 60 7.88 -4.76 10.99
N TYR A 61 6.83 -4.32 11.70
CA TYR A 61 6.92 -3.19 12.63
C TYR A 61 7.67 -3.53 13.94
N LYS A 62 7.83 -4.81 14.28
CA LYS A 62 8.54 -5.23 15.50
C LYS A 62 10.05 -5.13 15.38
N PRO A 63 10.77 -4.83 16.49
CA PRO A 63 12.22 -4.82 16.54
C PRO A 63 12.87 -6.09 16.00
N GLY A 64 14.10 -5.96 15.48
CA GLY A 64 14.88 -7.08 14.96
C GLY A 64 14.71 -7.34 13.46
N THR A 65 13.87 -6.59 12.76
CA THR A 65 13.71 -6.68 11.31
C THR A 65 14.32 -5.47 10.58
N ALA A 66 14.69 -5.66 9.31
CA ALA A 66 15.12 -4.55 8.46
C ALA A 66 13.98 -3.54 8.19
N LEU A 67 12.73 -4.00 8.22
CA LEU A 67 11.56 -3.13 8.11
C LEU A 67 11.38 -2.26 9.34
N HIS A 68 11.59 -2.80 10.55
CA HIS A 68 11.55 -1.98 11.78
C HIS A 68 12.58 -0.85 11.74
N GLN A 69 13.77 -1.11 11.17
CA GLN A 69 14.80 -0.08 11.09
C GLN A 69 14.35 1.10 10.20
N ILE A 70 13.63 0.88 9.09
CA ILE A 70 13.15 2.00 8.28
C ILE A 70 12.06 2.78 9.00
N PHE A 71 11.15 2.12 9.74
CA PHE A 71 10.16 2.82 10.59
C PHE A 71 10.85 3.67 11.66
N LYS A 72 11.89 3.14 12.31
CA LYS A 72 12.69 3.89 13.28
C LYS A 72 13.32 5.14 12.66
N ASN A 73 13.93 4.99 11.50
CA ASN A 73 14.64 6.08 10.83
C ASN A 73 13.73 7.22 10.36
N VAL A 74 12.47 6.91 10.09
CA VAL A 74 11.48 7.94 9.71
C VAL A 74 10.59 8.39 10.88
N GLY A 75 10.87 7.94 12.12
CA GLY A 75 10.12 8.38 13.31
C GLY A 75 8.79 7.67 13.56
N ALA A 76 8.56 6.52 12.91
CA ALA A 76 7.34 5.74 13.05
C ALA A 76 7.54 4.43 13.82
N SER A 77 8.42 4.39 14.82
CA SER A 77 8.71 3.19 15.61
C SER A 77 8.10 3.19 17.02
N ASP A 78 7.26 4.17 17.36
CA ASP A 78 6.53 4.18 18.63
C ASP A 78 5.61 2.95 18.71
N PRO A 79 5.82 2.05 19.72
CA PRO A 79 5.01 0.84 19.84
C PRO A 79 3.51 1.11 20.01
N THR A 80 3.12 2.29 20.52
CA THR A 80 1.73 2.66 20.72
C THR A 80 0.98 2.91 19.41
N LEU A 81 1.69 3.04 18.30
CA LEU A 81 1.08 3.13 16.96
C LEU A 81 0.51 1.80 16.47
N TYR A 82 0.85 0.68 17.11
CA TYR A 82 0.60 -0.65 16.58
C TYR A 82 -0.10 -1.55 17.59
N VAL A 83 -0.93 -2.46 17.08
CA VAL A 83 -1.46 -3.61 17.81
C VAL A 83 -1.27 -4.87 16.97
N ASP A 84 -0.95 -6.00 17.61
CA ASP A 84 -0.69 -7.26 16.92
C ASP A 84 -1.90 -7.74 16.13
N MET A 85 -1.67 -8.15 14.89
CA MET A 85 -2.61 -8.87 14.06
C MET A 85 -2.52 -10.36 14.41
N LEU A 86 -3.46 -10.87 15.23
CA LEU A 86 -3.42 -12.24 15.76
C LEU A 86 -3.88 -13.30 14.75
N SER A 87 -4.63 -12.88 13.73
CA SER A 87 -5.08 -13.70 12.61
C SER A 87 -5.01 -12.87 11.34
N TYR A 88 -4.87 -13.51 10.18
CA TYR A 88 -4.98 -12.80 8.89
C TYR A 88 -6.40 -12.29 8.67
N GLY A 89 -7.40 -12.98 9.25
CA GLY A 89 -8.79 -12.58 9.18
C GLY A 89 -9.73 -13.77 9.14
N ARG A 90 -11.00 -13.49 8.85
CA ARG A 90 -12.07 -14.47 8.68
C ARG A 90 -12.40 -14.60 7.20
N PHE A 91 -12.57 -15.81 6.72
CA PHE A 91 -13.02 -16.11 5.37
C PHE A 91 -14.43 -16.72 5.43
N ILE A 92 -15.34 -16.14 4.69
CA ILE A 92 -16.72 -16.58 4.57
C ILE A 92 -17.04 -16.83 3.10
N HIS A 93 -17.50 -18.03 2.76
CA HIS A 93 -17.97 -18.36 1.43
C HIS A 93 -19.46 -18.72 1.49
N GLN A 94 -20.33 -17.80 1.05
CA GLN A 94 -21.78 -17.88 1.26
C GLN A 94 -22.40 -19.11 0.65
N ALA A 95 -22.08 -19.43 -0.60
CA ALA A 95 -22.70 -20.55 -1.33
C ALA A 95 -22.36 -21.93 -0.73
N SER A 96 -21.19 -22.12 -0.11
CA SER A 96 -20.80 -23.39 0.53
C SER A 96 -21.02 -23.43 2.03
N GLY A 97 -21.39 -22.30 2.65
CA GLY A 97 -21.53 -22.19 4.12
C GLY A 97 -20.20 -22.28 4.87
N ILE A 98 -19.07 -22.14 4.19
CA ILE A 98 -17.74 -22.13 4.84
C ILE A 98 -17.55 -20.82 5.58
N ASP A 99 -17.08 -20.94 6.83
CA ASP A 99 -16.75 -19.83 7.71
C ASP A 99 -15.54 -20.25 8.57
N LEU A 100 -14.39 -19.69 8.29
CA LEU A 100 -13.15 -20.08 8.95
C LEU A 100 -12.25 -18.88 9.27
N VAL A 101 -11.45 -19.00 10.33
CA VAL A 101 -10.47 -17.99 10.72
C VAL A 101 -9.07 -18.40 10.25
N VAL A 102 -8.43 -17.53 9.47
CA VAL A 102 -7.05 -17.72 9.01
C VAL A 102 -6.09 -17.28 10.12
N GLY A 103 -5.87 -18.19 11.08
CA GLY A 103 -5.01 -17.93 12.23
C GLY A 103 -3.53 -18.00 11.93
N GLY A 104 -2.70 -17.55 12.90
CA GLY A 104 -1.23 -17.62 12.80
C GLY A 104 -0.65 -19.01 13.03
N ASP A 105 -1.42 -19.98 13.52
CA ASP A 105 -0.96 -21.38 13.66
C ASP A 105 -1.13 -22.12 12.31
N LEU A 106 -0.02 -22.23 11.56
CA LEU A 106 -0.01 -22.86 10.25
C LEU A 106 -0.34 -24.35 10.28
N TYR A 107 -0.05 -25.07 11.39
CA TYR A 107 -0.36 -26.50 11.51
C TYR A 107 -1.86 -26.69 11.73
N LYS A 108 -2.47 -25.86 12.58
CA LYS A 108 -3.91 -25.87 12.83
C LYS A 108 -4.68 -25.53 11.55
N LEU A 109 -4.27 -24.47 10.84
CA LEU A 109 -4.87 -24.07 9.57
C LEU A 109 -4.79 -25.19 8.52
N ALA A 110 -3.61 -25.85 8.39
CA ALA A 110 -3.45 -26.97 7.47
C ALA A 110 -4.36 -28.17 7.83
N ALA A 111 -4.45 -28.53 9.11
CA ALA A 111 -5.29 -29.62 9.58
C ALA A 111 -6.78 -29.34 9.32
N GLU A 112 -7.26 -28.14 9.62
CA GLU A 112 -8.63 -27.70 9.39
C GLU A 112 -8.97 -27.74 7.88
N LEU A 113 -8.17 -27.14 7.03
CA LEU A 113 -8.39 -27.15 5.58
C LEU A 113 -8.39 -28.57 5.02
N LYS A 114 -7.44 -29.44 5.41
CA LYS A 114 -7.37 -30.83 4.93
C LYS A 114 -8.53 -31.70 5.42
N THR A 115 -9.12 -31.38 6.56
CA THR A 115 -10.33 -32.05 7.04
C THR A 115 -11.53 -31.67 6.19
N LEU A 116 -11.63 -30.41 5.78
CA LEU A 116 -12.71 -29.90 4.93
C LEU A 116 -12.60 -30.35 3.47
N VAL A 117 -11.36 -30.47 2.95
CA VAL A 117 -11.08 -30.78 1.53
C VAL A 117 -9.88 -31.73 1.37
N PRO A 118 -10.03 -33.00 1.75
CA PRO A 118 -8.96 -33.98 1.69
C PRO A 118 -8.41 -34.20 0.26
N GLU A 119 -9.22 -33.98 -0.77
CA GLU A 119 -8.85 -34.09 -2.19
C GLU A 119 -7.83 -33.05 -2.65
N ASP A 120 -7.72 -31.90 -1.96
CA ASP A 120 -6.76 -30.83 -2.25
C ASP A 120 -5.62 -30.74 -1.23
N SER A 121 -5.46 -31.76 -0.37
CA SER A 121 -4.46 -31.82 0.72
C SER A 121 -3.04 -31.53 0.25
N PHE A 122 -2.67 -32.00 -0.94
CA PHE A 122 -1.33 -31.77 -1.50
C PHE A 122 -1.06 -30.28 -1.72
N ALA A 123 -1.99 -29.55 -2.31
CA ALA A 123 -1.83 -28.10 -2.57
C ALA A 123 -1.82 -27.30 -1.26
N ILE A 124 -2.64 -27.71 -0.28
CA ILE A 124 -2.62 -27.11 1.07
C ILE A 124 -1.23 -27.29 1.70
N ASP A 125 -0.68 -28.51 1.67
CA ASP A 125 0.66 -28.79 2.21
C ASP A 125 1.76 -28.00 1.48
N GLU A 126 1.67 -27.79 0.18
CA GLU A 126 2.61 -26.96 -0.57
C GLU A 126 2.63 -25.51 -0.08
N ILE A 127 1.45 -24.89 0.07
CA ILE A 127 1.33 -23.50 0.55
C ILE A 127 1.85 -23.37 1.99
N ILE A 128 1.43 -24.28 2.87
CA ILE A 128 1.83 -24.25 4.28
C ILE A 128 3.32 -24.52 4.47
N ASN A 129 3.89 -25.48 3.73
CA ASN A 129 5.34 -25.74 3.76
C ASN A 129 6.14 -24.55 3.19
N GLY A 130 5.60 -23.86 2.19
CA GLY A 130 6.18 -22.60 1.70
C GLY A 130 6.18 -21.54 2.78
N ALA A 131 5.04 -21.33 3.46
CA ALA A 131 4.95 -20.39 4.56
C ALA A 131 5.96 -20.72 5.69
N LYS A 132 6.07 -21.98 6.10
CA LYS A 132 7.08 -22.43 7.08
C LYS A 132 8.51 -22.15 6.64
N ALA A 133 8.82 -22.34 5.35
CA ALA A 133 10.15 -22.04 4.81
C ALA A 133 10.49 -20.55 4.87
N PHE A 134 9.49 -19.69 4.93
CA PHE A 134 9.62 -18.25 5.05
C PHE A 134 9.66 -17.73 6.49
N GLN A 135 9.17 -18.48 7.47
CA GLN A 135 9.18 -18.08 8.88
C GLN A 135 10.60 -17.75 9.39
N GLY A 136 10.70 -16.77 10.29
CA GLY A 136 11.93 -16.32 10.92
C GLY A 136 12.91 -15.62 9.97
N ARG A 137 12.53 -15.29 8.73
CA ARG A 137 13.40 -14.66 7.74
C ARG A 137 13.01 -13.21 7.47
N ASN A 138 14.01 -12.38 7.17
CA ASN A 138 13.78 -10.99 6.76
C ASN A 138 13.36 -10.87 5.29
N LEU A 139 12.35 -11.65 4.87
CA LEU A 139 11.87 -11.71 3.49
C LEU A 139 11.23 -10.42 3.00
N SER A 140 10.54 -9.76 3.90
CA SER A 140 9.78 -8.54 3.59
C SER A 140 10.67 -7.34 3.21
N SER A 141 11.99 -7.45 3.39
CA SER A 141 12.99 -6.46 2.95
C SER A 141 13.90 -6.96 1.85
N PHE A 142 13.67 -8.18 1.32
CA PHE A 142 14.49 -8.76 0.27
C PHE A 142 14.52 -7.87 -0.98
N GLY A 143 15.74 -7.58 -1.46
CA GLY A 143 15.94 -6.67 -2.60
C GLY A 143 15.66 -5.19 -2.32
N MET A 144 15.32 -4.80 -1.07
CA MET A 144 14.99 -3.42 -0.73
C MET A 144 16.09 -2.67 0.03
N SER A 145 17.18 -3.35 0.39
CA SER A 145 18.26 -2.76 1.20
C SER A 145 19.00 -1.61 0.49
N GLN A 146 19.15 -1.71 -0.83
CA GLN A 146 19.82 -0.74 -1.68
C GLN A 146 19.06 -0.56 -2.99
N PRO A 147 19.15 0.63 -3.63
CA PRO A 147 18.60 0.80 -4.97
C PRO A 147 19.32 -0.13 -5.96
N PRO A 148 18.61 -0.72 -6.93
CA PRO A 148 19.19 -1.64 -7.90
C PRO A 148 20.41 -1.07 -8.64
N GLU A 149 20.45 0.25 -8.83
CA GLU A 149 21.54 0.98 -9.50
C GLU A 149 22.86 0.96 -8.71
N LEU A 150 22.80 0.71 -7.38
CA LEU A 150 23.97 0.66 -6.49
C LEU A 150 24.25 -0.75 -5.95
N THR A 151 23.44 -1.75 -6.32
CA THR A 151 23.57 -3.10 -5.78
C THR A 151 24.76 -3.82 -6.43
N SER A 152 25.73 -4.28 -5.61
CA SER A 152 26.87 -5.06 -6.08
C SER A 152 26.52 -6.56 -6.21
N SER A 153 27.25 -7.29 -7.07
CA SER A 153 27.10 -8.75 -7.22
C SER A 153 27.34 -9.50 -5.90
N LEU A 154 28.24 -9.01 -5.05
CA LEU A 154 28.55 -9.62 -3.74
C LEU A 154 27.39 -9.45 -2.75
N SER A 155 26.72 -8.27 -2.73
CA SER A 155 25.55 -8.06 -1.88
C SER A 155 24.37 -8.92 -2.31
N GLN A 156 24.16 -9.09 -3.62
CA GLN A 156 23.14 -9.98 -4.17
C GLN A 156 23.41 -11.44 -3.78
N LEU A 157 24.64 -11.92 -3.91
CA LEU A 157 25.02 -13.29 -3.51
C LEU A 157 24.78 -13.53 -2.01
N ARG A 158 25.08 -12.55 -1.15
CA ARG A 158 24.83 -12.67 0.30
C ARG A 158 23.33 -12.75 0.61
N GLU A 159 22.51 -11.93 -0.01
CA GLU A 159 21.06 -11.98 0.13
C GLU A 159 20.49 -13.32 -0.35
N LEU A 160 20.91 -13.80 -1.53
CA LEU A 160 20.53 -15.11 -2.08
C LEU A 160 20.94 -16.27 -1.15
N TRP A 161 22.13 -16.21 -0.56
CA TRP A 161 22.58 -17.24 0.38
C TRP A 161 21.72 -17.30 1.65
N GLN A 162 21.28 -16.14 2.17
CA GLN A 162 20.36 -16.09 3.31
C GLN A 162 18.99 -16.69 2.98
N MET A 163 18.61 -16.65 1.70
CA MET A 163 17.34 -17.13 1.18
C MET A 163 17.37 -18.57 0.64
N ARG A 164 18.54 -19.25 0.63
CA ARG A 164 18.74 -20.51 -0.08
C ARG A 164 17.69 -21.60 0.17
N SER A 165 17.17 -21.72 1.39
CA SER A 165 16.13 -22.72 1.73
C SER A 165 14.72 -22.33 1.23
N ALA A 166 14.48 -21.05 0.98
CA ALA A 166 13.24 -20.53 0.44
C ALA A 166 13.29 -20.34 -1.09
N MET A 167 14.48 -20.40 -1.70
CA MET A 167 14.70 -20.12 -3.12
C MET A 167 13.79 -20.91 -4.06
N LYS A 168 13.50 -22.19 -3.75
CA LYS A 168 12.62 -23.04 -4.56
C LYS A 168 11.22 -22.45 -4.71
N TYR A 169 10.75 -21.63 -3.75
CA TYR A 169 9.42 -21.02 -3.78
C TYR A 169 9.35 -19.74 -4.61
N PHE A 170 10.49 -19.17 -5.03
CA PHE A 170 10.51 -18.02 -5.94
C PHE A 170 10.51 -18.41 -7.41
N SER A 171 10.41 -19.71 -7.73
CA SER A 171 10.49 -20.24 -9.10
C SER A 171 9.45 -21.31 -9.39
N GLY A 172 9.36 -21.70 -10.65
CA GLY A 172 8.45 -22.76 -11.11
C GLY A 172 6.98 -22.44 -10.83
N ARG A 173 6.23 -23.43 -10.32
CA ARG A 173 4.79 -23.26 -10.09
C ARG A 173 4.43 -22.20 -9.03
N TYR A 174 5.34 -21.87 -8.14
CA TYR A 174 5.11 -20.90 -7.07
C TYR A 174 5.32 -19.45 -7.52
N SER A 175 5.97 -19.23 -8.67
CA SER A 175 6.03 -17.93 -9.34
C SER A 175 4.84 -17.67 -10.24
N ARG A 176 3.96 -18.65 -10.47
CA ARG A 176 2.67 -18.45 -11.20
C ARG A 176 1.77 -17.51 -10.41
N LYS A 177 0.84 -16.86 -11.09
CA LYS A 177 -0.25 -16.11 -10.44
C LYS A 177 -1.09 -17.04 -9.57
N ILE A 178 -1.61 -16.54 -8.45
CA ILE A 178 -2.50 -17.29 -7.57
C ILE A 178 -3.70 -17.81 -8.37
N ILE A 179 -4.32 -16.95 -9.19
CA ILE A 179 -5.48 -17.31 -10.03
C ILE A 179 -5.19 -18.45 -11.01
N ASP A 180 -3.93 -18.62 -11.45
CA ASP A 180 -3.53 -19.72 -12.32
C ASP A 180 -3.19 -20.99 -11.52
N PHE A 181 -2.61 -20.83 -10.33
CA PHE A 181 -2.31 -21.95 -9.44
C PHE A 181 -3.59 -22.66 -8.96
N VAL A 182 -4.62 -21.89 -8.59
CA VAL A 182 -5.87 -22.46 -8.08
C VAL A 182 -6.70 -23.19 -9.15
N LYS A 183 -6.39 -23.05 -10.44
CA LYS A 183 -7.04 -23.85 -11.50
C LYS A 183 -6.82 -25.34 -11.33
N ASP A 184 -5.69 -25.71 -10.71
CA ASP A 184 -5.32 -27.11 -10.45
C ASP A 184 -6.11 -27.73 -9.27
N LEU A 185 -6.80 -26.91 -8.45
CA LEU A 185 -7.61 -27.36 -7.30
C LEU A 185 -8.95 -27.94 -7.77
N ARG A 186 -9.49 -28.88 -6.99
CA ARG A 186 -10.78 -29.54 -7.23
C ARG A 186 -11.93 -28.77 -6.58
N THR A 187 -11.71 -28.24 -5.38
CA THR A 187 -12.75 -27.60 -4.55
C THR A 187 -12.94 -26.13 -4.93
N PRO A 188 -14.14 -25.70 -5.40
CA PRO A 188 -14.38 -24.33 -5.82
C PRO A 188 -14.11 -23.28 -4.73
N TRP A 189 -14.68 -23.44 -3.54
CA TRP A 189 -14.50 -22.45 -2.47
C TRP A 189 -13.04 -22.32 -2.01
N LEU A 190 -12.21 -23.38 -2.14
CA LEU A 190 -10.79 -23.31 -1.81
C LEU A 190 -10.02 -22.44 -2.82
N LYS A 191 -10.48 -22.38 -4.08
CA LYS A 191 -9.95 -21.45 -5.10
C LYS A 191 -10.18 -20.01 -4.67
N ASP A 192 -11.41 -19.70 -4.26
CA ASP A 192 -11.79 -18.37 -3.79
C ASP A 192 -11.06 -18.01 -2.49
N PHE A 193 -10.88 -18.99 -1.59
CA PHE A 193 -10.08 -18.83 -0.38
C PHE A 193 -8.66 -18.34 -0.69
N PHE A 194 -7.91 -19.05 -1.52
CA PHE A 194 -6.55 -18.63 -1.85
C PHE A 194 -6.50 -17.31 -2.62
N CYS A 195 -7.45 -17.05 -3.50
CA CYS A 195 -7.57 -15.77 -4.20
C CYS A 195 -7.92 -14.60 -3.26
N SER A 196 -8.57 -14.85 -2.12
CA SER A 196 -8.94 -13.83 -1.14
C SER A 196 -7.81 -13.49 -0.16
N LEU A 197 -6.76 -14.32 -0.07
CA LEU A 197 -5.63 -14.06 0.84
C LEU A 197 -4.74 -12.91 0.36
N PHE A 198 -4.73 -12.63 -0.94
CA PHE A 198 -4.05 -11.47 -1.53
C PHE A 198 -4.61 -11.21 -2.94
N LEU A 199 -3.96 -10.31 -3.70
CA LEU A 199 -4.34 -10.05 -5.10
C LEU A 199 -4.20 -11.32 -5.95
N PRO A 200 -5.22 -11.79 -6.65
CA PRO A 200 -5.18 -13.05 -7.42
C PRO A 200 -4.11 -13.11 -8.51
N GLU A 201 -3.67 -11.96 -9.01
CA GLU A 201 -2.62 -11.85 -10.03
C GLU A 201 -1.20 -11.89 -9.45
N SER A 202 -1.06 -11.83 -8.13
CA SER A 202 0.24 -11.93 -7.46
C SER A 202 0.79 -13.36 -7.52
N PRO A 203 2.13 -13.54 -7.42
CA PRO A 203 2.70 -14.88 -7.39
C PRO A 203 2.33 -15.63 -6.11
N VAL A 204 2.21 -16.95 -6.20
CA VAL A 204 1.83 -17.84 -5.08
C VAL A 204 2.75 -17.67 -3.87
N TRP A 205 4.05 -17.47 -4.06
CA TRP A 205 4.98 -17.26 -2.95
C TRP A 205 4.62 -16.04 -2.08
N PHE A 206 3.85 -15.09 -2.61
CA PHE A 206 3.45 -13.90 -1.84
C PHE A 206 2.49 -14.26 -0.70
N ILE A 207 1.48 -15.12 -0.94
CA ILE A 207 0.60 -15.59 0.14
C ILE A 207 1.36 -16.44 1.16
N MET A 208 2.35 -17.24 0.74
CA MET A 208 3.22 -17.98 1.66
C MET A 208 3.99 -17.01 2.58
N MET A 209 4.51 -15.92 2.03
CA MET A 209 5.20 -14.88 2.81
C MET A 209 4.26 -14.19 3.80
N VAL A 210 3.05 -13.82 3.37
CA VAL A 210 2.07 -13.17 4.24
C VAL A 210 1.67 -14.08 5.40
N LEU A 211 1.36 -15.35 5.13
CA LEU A 211 1.03 -16.34 6.17
C LEU A 211 2.20 -16.54 7.15
N ALA A 212 3.44 -16.55 6.66
CA ALA A 212 4.63 -16.63 7.51
C ALA A 212 4.75 -15.41 8.44
N LEU A 213 4.52 -14.19 7.92
CA LEU A 213 4.59 -12.97 8.71
C LEU A 213 3.51 -12.88 9.78
N VAL A 214 2.30 -13.40 9.49
CA VAL A 214 1.23 -13.52 10.51
C VAL A 214 1.62 -14.53 11.58
N ALA A 215 2.13 -15.71 11.19
CA ALA A 215 2.59 -16.74 12.11
C ALA A 215 3.75 -16.27 13.01
N ASP A 216 4.66 -15.45 12.47
CA ASP A 216 5.76 -14.82 13.19
C ASP A 216 5.33 -13.58 14.00
N LYS A 217 4.04 -13.24 14.01
CA LYS A 217 3.48 -12.04 14.67
C LYS A 217 4.18 -10.74 14.21
N GLN A 218 4.54 -10.66 12.94
CA GLN A 218 5.17 -9.51 12.31
C GLN A 218 4.17 -8.59 11.61
N CYS A 219 2.89 -8.92 11.66
CA CYS A 219 1.80 -8.09 11.15
C CYS A 219 1.07 -7.38 12.29
N GLY A 220 0.64 -6.15 12.07
CA GLY A 220 -0.11 -5.36 13.04
C GLY A 220 -1.04 -4.36 12.40
N PHE A 221 -2.04 -3.91 13.17
CA PHE A 221 -2.92 -2.81 12.79
C PHE A 221 -2.44 -1.49 13.38
N LEU A 222 -2.78 -0.38 12.72
CA LEU A 222 -2.50 0.96 13.23
C LEU A 222 -3.57 1.37 14.25
N THR A 223 -3.19 1.50 15.52
CA THR A 223 -4.11 1.83 16.64
C THR A 223 -4.74 3.22 16.51
N ARG A 224 -4.07 4.13 15.82
CA ARG A 224 -4.51 5.52 15.64
C ARG A 224 -4.82 5.86 14.18
N GLY A 225 -4.89 4.82 13.31
CA GLY A 225 -5.14 4.96 11.88
C GLY A 225 -3.97 5.53 11.08
N CYS A 226 -4.20 5.63 9.77
CA CYS A 226 -3.20 6.08 8.81
C CYS A 226 -2.69 7.49 9.09
N LEU A 227 -3.58 8.41 9.49
CA LEU A 227 -3.20 9.81 9.66
C LEU A 227 -2.17 9.99 10.78
N ASP A 228 -2.38 9.40 11.97
CA ASP A 228 -1.45 9.55 13.09
C ASP A 228 -0.10 8.89 12.78
N PHE A 229 -0.09 7.78 12.01
CA PHE A 229 1.13 7.15 11.51
C PHE A 229 1.90 8.08 10.57
N VAL A 230 1.23 8.70 9.62
CA VAL A 230 1.84 9.66 8.68
C VAL A 230 2.32 10.92 9.40
N LEU A 231 1.52 11.45 10.34
CA LEU A 231 1.89 12.60 11.14
C LEU A 231 3.11 12.34 12.03
N ALA A 232 3.30 11.10 12.52
CA ALA A 232 4.53 10.75 13.24
C ALA A 232 5.77 10.92 12.34
N ILE A 233 5.68 10.49 11.07
CA ILE A 233 6.77 10.65 10.10
C ILE A 233 6.98 12.13 9.75
N GLU A 234 5.91 12.87 9.51
CA GLU A 234 5.98 14.31 9.22
C GLU A 234 6.60 15.10 10.37
N ASN A 235 6.17 14.82 11.61
CA ASN A 235 6.71 15.47 12.80
C ASN A 235 8.21 15.18 12.97
N HIS A 236 8.63 13.95 12.69
CA HIS A 236 10.05 13.60 12.67
C HIS A 236 10.80 14.37 11.59
N TYR A 237 10.26 14.47 10.38
CA TYR A 237 10.83 15.26 9.29
C TYR A 237 10.99 16.73 9.67
N LYS A 238 9.97 17.33 10.28
CA LYS A 238 10.03 18.73 10.78
C LYS A 238 11.04 18.89 11.91
N ALA A 239 11.16 17.91 12.81
CA ALA A 239 12.18 17.90 13.87
C ALA A 239 13.61 17.82 13.31
N LEU A 240 13.78 17.27 12.11
CA LEU A 240 15.04 17.31 11.36
C LEU A 240 15.25 18.62 10.58
N ALA A 241 14.42 19.65 10.82
CA ALA A 241 14.39 20.95 10.12
C ALA A 241 13.93 20.86 8.66
N GLY A 242 13.08 19.91 8.32
CA GLY A 242 12.43 19.82 7.02
C GLY A 242 11.20 20.73 6.94
N GLU A 243 10.86 21.17 5.73
CA GLU A 243 9.74 22.07 5.44
C GLU A 243 8.70 21.41 4.55
N VAL A 244 7.40 21.66 4.81
CA VAL A 244 6.29 21.21 3.96
C VAL A 244 5.40 22.38 3.60
N THR A 245 5.11 22.55 2.31
CA THR A 245 4.08 23.48 1.80
C THR A 245 2.92 22.67 1.26
N TYR A 246 1.76 22.83 1.88
CA TYR A 246 0.51 22.22 1.47
C TYR A 246 -0.26 23.08 0.46
N GLN A 247 -1.27 22.51 -0.18
CA GLN A 247 -2.09 23.16 -1.21
C GLN A 247 -1.20 23.76 -2.33
N ALA A 248 -0.11 23.08 -2.64
CA ALA A 248 0.93 23.48 -3.56
C ALA A 248 1.03 22.45 -4.70
N THR A 249 0.16 22.60 -5.69
CA THR A 249 0.15 21.73 -6.85
C THR A 249 1.27 22.11 -7.81
N VAL A 250 2.23 21.20 -8.00
CA VAL A 250 3.31 21.37 -9.00
C VAL A 250 2.72 21.12 -10.38
N ASP A 251 2.94 22.05 -11.31
CA ASP A 251 2.51 21.96 -12.70
C ASP A 251 3.68 21.79 -13.68
N LYS A 252 4.92 22.08 -13.26
CA LYS A 252 6.10 21.92 -14.09
C LYS A 252 7.36 21.65 -13.27
N ILE A 253 8.23 20.77 -13.77
CA ILE A 253 9.62 20.64 -13.33
C ILE A 253 10.48 21.54 -14.22
N LEU A 254 11.20 22.46 -13.61
CA LEU A 254 12.06 23.39 -14.33
C LEU A 254 13.37 22.72 -14.70
N VAL A 255 13.72 22.77 -15.97
CA VAL A 255 14.94 22.13 -16.51
C VAL A 255 15.75 23.16 -17.31
N GLU A 256 17.05 23.24 -17.04
CA GLU A 256 18.01 24.03 -17.78
C GLU A 256 19.23 23.16 -18.11
N SER A 257 19.63 23.12 -19.38
CA SER A 257 20.79 22.34 -19.87
C SER A 257 20.77 20.88 -19.36
N ASP A 258 19.63 20.20 -19.54
CA ASP A 258 19.37 18.81 -19.10
C ASP A 258 19.57 18.59 -17.59
N ARG A 259 19.32 19.60 -16.79
CA ARG A 259 19.41 19.55 -15.33
C ARG A 259 18.11 20.04 -14.71
N ALA A 260 17.52 19.28 -13.82
CA ALA A 260 16.41 19.75 -12.99
C ALA A 260 16.93 20.80 -12.00
N ILE A 261 16.28 21.98 -11.99
CA ILE A 261 16.71 23.15 -11.21
C ILE A 261 15.62 23.71 -10.32
N GLY A 262 14.45 23.06 -10.27
CA GLY A 262 13.33 23.51 -9.45
C GLY A 262 11.98 23.05 -9.98
N ILE A 263 10.95 23.70 -9.48
CA ILE A 263 9.55 23.46 -9.84
C ILE A 263 8.80 24.77 -10.05
N ARG A 264 7.70 24.70 -10.79
CA ARG A 264 6.67 25.75 -10.84
C ARG A 264 5.37 25.18 -10.28
N LEU A 265 4.66 25.99 -9.50
CA LEU A 265 3.32 25.67 -9.02
C LEU A 265 2.25 26.15 -10.02
N ASN A 266 1.04 25.64 -9.91
CA ASN A 266 -0.10 26.00 -10.75
C ASN A 266 -0.55 27.47 -10.60
N ASP A 267 -0.13 28.16 -9.54
CA ASP A 267 -0.35 29.59 -9.34
C ASP A 267 0.77 30.46 -9.93
N GLY A 268 1.74 29.85 -10.62
CA GLY A 268 2.86 30.51 -11.30
C GLY A 268 4.09 30.74 -10.43
N ARG A 269 4.06 30.48 -9.13
CA ARG A 269 5.25 30.62 -8.26
C ARG A 269 6.30 29.57 -8.62
N GLU A 270 7.56 30.00 -8.72
CA GLU A 270 8.70 29.13 -8.97
C GLU A 270 9.59 28.99 -7.75
N TYR A 271 10.13 27.77 -7.56
CA TYR A 271 11.07 27.45 -6.50
C TYR A 271 12.29 26.76 -7.10
N ARG A 272 13.48 27.27 -6.77
CA ARG A 272 14.76 26.77 -7.26
C ARG A 272 15.46 25.90 -6.23
N ALA A 273 16.08 24.80 -6.71
CA ALA A 273 16.84 23.87 -5.90
C ALA A 273 17.97 23.22 -6.71
N ASP A 274 18.90 22.58 -6.00
CA ASP A 274 20.00 21.82 -6.62
C ASP A 274 19.52 20.47 -7.14
N TYR A 275 18.46 19.91 -6.52
CA TYR A 275 17.88 18.60 -6.82
C TYR A 275 16.36 18.64 -6.76
N VAL A 276 15.73 17.80 -7.58
CA VAL A 276 14.29 17.54 -7.54
C VAL A 276 14.05 16.03 -7.37
N VAL A 277 13.22 15.66 -6.38
CA VAL A 277 12.72 14.28 -6.18
C VAL A 277 11.23 14.29 -6.43
N SER A 278 10.74 13.51 -7.39
CA SER A 278 9.32 13.31 -7.58
C SER A 278 8.87 12.04 -6.85
N ALA A 279 8.01 12.19 -5.84
CA ALA A 279 7.36 11.11 -5.11
C ALA A 279 5.85 10.99 -5.47
N GLY A 280 5.42 11.67 -6.52
CA GLY A 280 4.07 11.63 -7.05
C GLY A 280 3.87 10.57 -8.13
N ASP A 281 2.76 10.68 -8.84
CA ASP A 281 2.41 9.81 -9.97
C ASP A 281 3.45 9.89 -11.10
N SER A 282 3.97 8.72 -11.55
CA SER A 282 5.04 8.71 -12.55
C SER A 282 4.56 9.14 -13.94
N TYR A 283 3.31 8.86 -14.30
CA TYR A 283 2.75 9.31 -15.55
C TYR A 283 2.67 10.84 -15.58
N ASN A 284 2.07 11.41 -14.52
CA ASN A 284 1.99 12.85 -14.37
C ASN A 284 3.39 13.49 -14.37
N THR A 285 4.32 12.93 -13.63
CA THR A 285 5.71 13.42 -13.55
C THR A 285 6.38 13.46 -14.92
N ILE A 286 6.32 12.37 -15.68
CA ILE A 286 7.07 12.21 -16.92
C ILE A 286 6.35 12.92 -18.07
N PHE A 287 5.05 12.69 -18.23
CA PHE A 287 4.35 13.14 -19.44
C PHE A 287 3.75 14.54 -19.31
N ASN A 288 3.47 15.00 -18.08
CA ASN A 288 2.93 16.33 -17.84
C ASN A 288 4.00 17.29 -17.30
N LEU A 289 4.61 17.00 -16.13
CA LEU A 289 5.55 17.93 -15.49
C LEU A 289 6.88 18.06 -16.25
N LEU A 290 7.31 17.02 -16.97
CA LEU A 290 8.49 16.99 -17.85
C LEU A 290 8.14 16.98 -19.35
N GLU A 291 6.85 17.17 -19.70
CA GLU A 291 6.35 17.29 -21.07
C GLU A 291 6.72 16.10 -21.99
N GLY A 292 6.87 14.90 -21.43
CA GLY A 292 7.25 13.68 -22.15
C GLY A 292 8.73 13.60 -22.55
N CYS A 293 9.55 14.52 -22.07
CA CYS A 293 11.00 14.48 -22.28
C CYS A 293 11.67 13.44 -21.36
N TYR A 294 12.88 13.02 -21.72
CA TYR A 294 13.74 12.14 -20.89
C TYR A 294 13.16 10.75 -20.59
N ILE A 295 12.24 10.25 -21.41
CA ILE A 295 11.64 8.93 -21.23
C ILE A 295 12.52 7.83 -21.86
N SER A 296 12.79 6.75 -21.11
CA SER A 296 13.38 5.54 -21.69
C SER A 296 12.34 4.69 -22.42
N THR A 297 12.80 3.86 -23.38
CA THR A 297 11.93 2.87 -24.04
C THR A 297 11.29 1.92 -23.04
N LYS A 298 12.01 1.54 -21.97
CA LYS A 298 11.48 0.68 -20.90
C LYS A 298 10.34 1.37 -20.16
N ILE A 299 10.53 2.60 -19.68
CA ILE A 299 9.49 3.35 -18.96
C ILE A 299 8.26 3.56 -19.84
N LYS A 300 8.47 3.93 -21.11
CA LYS A 300 7.38 4.08 -22.08
C LYS A 300 6.57 2.79 -22.19
N LYS A 301 7.26 1.66 -22.41
CA LYS A 301 6.62 0.34 -22.47
C LYS A 301 5.84 0.02 -21.19
N CYS A 302 6.39 0.29 -20.00
CA CYS A 302 5.66 0.08 -18.74
C CYS A 302 4.32 0.83 -18.73
N HIS A 303 4.32 2.12 -19.11
CA HIS A 303 3.10 2.92 -19.13
C HIS A 303 2.08 2.50 -20.21
N GLU A 304 2.54 1.86 -21.28
CA GLU A 304 1.69 1.38 -22.38
C GLU A 304 1.11 -0.03 -22.10
N THR A 305 1.85 -0.90 -21.40
CA THR A 305 1.51 -2.33 -21.34
C THR A 305 1.21 -2.86 -19.94
N TRP A 306 1.69 -2.20 -18.88
CA TRP A 306 1.47 -2.68 -17.53
C TRP A 306 0.10 -2.25 -17.00
N ALA A 307 -0.59 -3.19 -16.37
CA ALA A 307 -1.84 -2.91 -15.70
C ALA A 307 -1.60 -2.08 -14.42
N LEU A 308 -2.51 -1.14 -14.17
CA LEU A 308 -2.54 -0.41 -12.89
C LEU A 308 -3.18 -1.29 -11.81
N SER A 309 -2.75 -1.10 -10.56
CA SER A 309 -3.48 -1.64 -9.42
C SER A 309 -4.90 -1.08 -9.43
N ARG A 310 -5.87 -1.95 -9.17
CA ARG A 310 -7.26 -1.52 -9.15
C ARG A 310 -7.50 -0.58 -7.97
N PRO A 311 -8.23 0.51 -8.17
CA PRO A 311 -8.61 1.39 -7.09
C PRO A 311 -9.75 0.79 -6.28
N PHE A 312 -9.89 1.24 -5.03
CA PHE A 312 -10.95 0.79 -4.13
C PHE A 312 -12.11 1.79 -4.04
N LEU A 313 -13.29 1.22 -3.83
CA LEU A 313 -14.40 1.90 -3.19
C LEU A 313 -14.43 1.46 -1.74
N ILE A 314 -14.51 2.41 -0.81
CA ILE A 314 -14.61 2.19 0.63
C ILE A 314 -15.93 2.77 1.10
N ALA A 315 -16.85 1.90 1.52
CA ALA A 315 -18.05 2.30 2.23
C ALA A 315 -17.80 2.17 3.73
N SER A 316 -17.91 3.26 4.46
CA SER A 316 -17.64 3.34 5.90
C SER A 316 -18.92 3.63 6.65
N TYR A 317 -19.15 2.91 7.75
CA TYR A 317 -20.35 2.99 8.57
C TYR A 317 -19.96 3.24 10.02
N GLY A 318 -20.36 4.38 10.57
CA GLY A 318 -20.35 4.61 12.00
C GLY A 318 -21.51 3.84 12.64
N MET A 319 -21.17 2.84 13.46
CA MET A 319 -22.13 1.89 14.05
C MET A 319 -22.40 2.24 15.50
N ASN A 320 -23.66 2.38 15.89
CA ASN A 320 -24.09 2.45 17.30
C ASN A 320 -24.08 1.05 17.93
N ARG A 321 -22.94 0.38 17.85
CA ARG A 321 -22.75 -1.00 18.30
C ARG A 321 -21.26 -1.30 18.43
N GLU A 322 -20.89 -2.11 19.43
CA GLU A 322 -19.59 -2.76 19.51
C GLU A 322 -19.61 -4.15 18.86
N PHE A 323 -18.45 -4.62 18.45
CA PHE A 323 -18.25 -5.94 17.85
C PHE A 323 -17.17 -6.71 18.64
N PRO A 324 -17.45 -7.09 19.88
CA PRO A 324 -16.47 -7.78 20.72
C PRO A 324 -16.15 -9.17 20.15
N GLY A 325 -14.87 -9.49 20.08
CA GLY A 325 -14.40 -10.80 19.60
C GLY A 325 -14.45 -11.01 18.08
N GLU A 326 -15.02 -10.08 17.31
CA GLU A 326 -15.00 -10.17 15.85
C GLU A 326 -13.60 -9.92 15.28
N ASN A 327 -13.30 -10.64 14.20
CA ASN A 327 -12.04 -10.42 13.49
C ASN A 327 -12.03 -9.02 12.86
N PRO A 328 -10.94 -8.24 13.03
CA PRO A 328 -10.83 -6.91 12.44
C PRO A 328 -10.84 -6.90 10.90
N PHE A 329 -10.53 -8.03 10.28
CA PHE A 329 -10.48 -8.17 8.83
C PHE A 329 -11.19 -9.45 8.39
N SER A 330 -12.04 -9.35 7.37
CA SER A 330 -12.78 -10.51 6.84
C SER A 330 -12.96 -10.40 5.33
N SER A 331 -12.89 -11.53 4.62
CA SER A 331 -13.25 -11.66 3.21
C SER A 331 -14.55 -12.43 3.11
N VAL A 332 -15.55 -11.87 2.44
CA VAL A 332 -16.85 -12.51 2.20
C VAL A 332 -17.02 -12.73 0.71
N ILE A 333 -17.15 -13.99 0.31
CA ILE A 333 -17.51 -14.38 -1.06
C ILE A 333 -19.03 -14.51 -1.13
N LEU A 334 -19.66 -13.63 -1.88
CA LEU A 334 -21.11 -13.57 -2.05
C LEU A 334 -21.61 -14.70 -2.96
N ASP A 335 -22.77 -15.25 -2.66
CA ASP A 335 -23.52 -16.16 -3.53
C ASP A 335 -24.19 -15.39 -4.70
N GLU A 336 -24.65 -14.17 -4.45
CA GLU A 336 -25.18 -13.25 -5.45
C GLU A 336 -24.30 -12.01 -5.59
N PRO A 337 -23.68 -11.77 -6.77
CA PRO A 337 -22.80 -10.64 -6.96
C PRO A 337 -23.55 -9.31 -6.99
N ILE A 338 -22.96 -8.28 -6.38
CA ILE A 338 -23.46 -6.90 -6.46
C ILE A 338 -23.01 -6.29 -7.81
N THR A 339 -23.94 -5.61 -8.48
CA THR A 339 -23.63 -4.92 -9.74
C THR A 339 -23.32 -3.45 -9.51
N ILE A 340 -22.15 -3.01 -9.98
CA ILE A 340 -21.72 -1.61 -9.93
C ILE A 340 -21.33 -1.20 -11.36
N GLY A 341 -22.15 -0.35 -11.97
CA GLY A 341 -22.03 -0.08 -13.39
C GLY A 341 -22.19 -1.35 -14.21
N ASN A 342 -21.15 -1.75 -14.95
CA ASN A 342 -21.10 -3.00 -15.73
C ASN A 342 -20.25 -4.10 -15.06
N GLN A 343 -19.74 -3.85 -13.84
CA GLN A 343 -18.92 -4.79 -13.07
C GLN A 343 -19.80 -5.59 -12.10
N LYS A 344 -19.59 -6.91 -12.03
CA LYS A 344 -20.12 -7.80 -10.99
C LYS A 344 -19.06 -8.00 -9.91
N VAL A 345 -19.41 -7.70 -8.66
CA VAL A 345 -18.55 -7.82 -7.48
C VAL A 345 -19.09 -8.95 -6.63
N ASN A 346 -18.29 -9.98 -6.41
CA ASN A 346 -18.64 -11.14 -5.58
C ASN A 346 -17.81 -11.23 -4.29
N THR A 347 -16.81 -10.39 -4.12
CA THR A 347 -15.93 -10.39 -2.93
C THR A 347 -16.01 -9.06 -2.21
N LEU A 348 -16.38 -9.11 -0.94
CA LEU A 348 -16.34 -7.97 -0.03
C LEU A 348 -15.19 -8.14 0.96
N LEU A 349 -14.37 -7.10 1.11
CA LEU A 349 -13.43 -6.99 2.22
C LEU A 349 -14.09 -6.19 3.33
N ILE A 350 -14.21 -6.78 4.51
CA ILE A 350 -14.83 -6.12 5.68
C ILE A 350 -13.75 -5.80 6.68
N ARG A 351 -13.74 -4.56 7.15
CA ARG A 351 -12.90 -4.10 8.26
C ARG A 351 -13.77 -3.68 9.42
N ILE A 352 -13.56 -4.27 10.57
CA ILE A 352 -14.19 -3.89 11.83
C ILE A 352 -13.10 -3.29 12.70
N LEU A 353 -13.13 -1.96 12.89
CA LEU A 353 -12.06 -1.24 13.58
C LEU A 353 -12.33 -1.26 15.10
N ASN A 354 -12.48 -2.47 15.66
CA ASN A 354 -12.80 -2.75 17.06
C ASN A 354 -11.56 -2.86 17.97
N TYR A 355 -10.35 -2.76 17.39
CA TYR A 355 -9.08 -2.90 18.09
C TYR A 355 -8.55 -1.57 18.68
N SER A 356 -9.27 -0.48 18.47
CA SER A 356 -8.92 0.83 19.03
C SER A 356 -10.15 1.74 19.18
N ARG A 357 -10.19 2.45 20.31
CA ARG A 357 -11.22 3.48 20.58
C ARG A 357 -10.99 4.79 19.81
N ARG A 358 -9.96 4.88 18.97
CA ARG A 358 -9.63 6.08 18.20
C ARG A 358 -10.59 6.29 17.01
N PHE A 359 -11.19 5.23 16.52
CA PHE A 359 -12.01 5.25 15.29
C PHE A 359 -13.46 5.63 15.52
N ALA A 360 -13.97 5.43 16.73
CA ALA A 360 -15.38 5.67 17.06
C ALA A 360 -15.53 6.10 18.53
N PRO A 361 -16.65 6.75 18.89
CA PRO A 361 -17.00 7.02 20.29
C PRO A 361 -17.12 5.73 21.12
N GLU A 362 -17.15 5.87 22.44
CA GLU A 362 -17.33 4.76 23.37
C GLU A 362 -18.66 4.03 23.10
N GLY A 363 -18.65 2.70 23.16
CA GLY A 363 -19.80 1.84 22.85
C GLY A 363 -20.10 1.69 21.34
N LYS A 364 -19.29 2.28 20.47
CA LYS A 364 -19.48 2.32 19.03
C LYS A 364 -18.29 1.77 18.27
N THR A 365 -18.48 1.49 16.97
CA THR A 365 -17.43 0.95 16.12
C THR A 365 -17.52 1.57 14.71
N LEU A 366 -16.38 1.73 14.04
CA LEU A 366 -16.32 1.97 12.62
C LEU A 366 -16.25 0.61 11.89
N LEU A 367 -17.21 0.37 10.99
CA LEU A 367 -17.22 -0.76 10.07
C LEU A 367 -16.96 -0.22 8.65
N GLN A 368 -16.13 -0.92 7.88
CA GLN A 368 -15.88 -0.58 6.47
C GLN A 368 -16.10 -1.81 5.59
N VAL A 369 -16.65 -1.58 4.42
CA VAL A 369 -16.72 -2.57 3.34
C VAL A 369 -15.98 -2.01 2.14
N GLU A 370 -15.04 -2.76 1.64
CA GLU A 370 -14.15 -2.35 0.57
C GLU A 370 -14.23 -3.31 -0.61
N ILE A 371 -14.18 -2.76 -1.81
CA ILE A 371 -14.15 -3.53 -3.05
C ILE A 371 -13.20 -2.88 -4.05
N GLU A 372 -12.61 -3.68 -4.94
CA GLU A 372 -11.97 -3.18 -6.15
C GLU A 372 -13.03 -2.81 -7.20
N THR A 373 -12.90 -1.63 -7.82
CA THR A 373 -13.84 -1.16 -8.85
C THR A 373 -13.17 -0.29 -9.90
N GLY A 374 -13.85 -0.06 -11.03
CA GLY A 374 -13.32 0.70 -12.15
C GLY A 374 -13.35 2.22 -11.91
N PHE A 375 -12.21 2.91 -12.14
CA PHE A 375 -12.12 4.36 -12.05
C PHE A 375 -13.06 5.09 -13.03
N ASP A 376 -13.06 4.67 -14.30
CA ASP A 376 -13.72 5.41 -15.38
C ASP A 376 -15.24 5.49 -15.15
N TYR A 377 -15.85 4.47 -14.56
CA TYR A 377 -17.26 4.50 -14.16
C TYR A 377 -17.57 5.63 -13.19
N TRP A 378 -16.83 5.71 -12.08
CA TRP A 378 -17.06 6.70 -11.04
C TRP A 378 -16.67 8.11 -11.47
N PHE A 379 -15.63 8.23 -12.28
CA PHE A 379 -15.21 9.52 -12.84
C PHE A 379 -16.25 10.08 -13.81
N ASN A 380 -16.72 9.26 -14.75
CA ASN A 380 -17.72 9.67 -15.73
C ASN A 380 -19.04 10.01 -15.07
N LEU A 381 -19.49 9.21 -14.10
CA LEU A 381 -20.74 9.46 -13.37
C LEU A 381 -20.68 10.78 -12.60
N GLN A 382 -19.58 11.04 -11.89
CA GLN A 382 -19.37 12.27 -11.15
C GLN A 382 -19.32 13.50 -12.08
N SER A 383 -18.66 13.35 -13.24
CA SER A 383 -18.48 14.43 -14.21
C SER A 383 -19.77 14.75 -14.99
N ALA A 384 -20.62 13.75 -15.22
CA ALA A 384 -21.88 13.92 -15.95
C ALA A 384 -23.01 14.46 -15.04
N ASP A 385 -23.19 13.87 -13.86
CA ASP A 385 -24.25 14.26 -12.93
C ASP A 385 -23.88 13.93 -11.47
N ARG A 386 -23.59 14.96 -10.71
CA ARG A 386 -23.24 14.85 -9.29
C ARG A 386 -24.32 14.17 -8.46
N ALA A 387 -25.60 14.44 -8.73
CA ALA A 387 -26.69 13.85 -7.97
C ALA A 387 -26.82 12.34 -8.24
N SER A 388 -26.61 11.89 -9.48
CA SER A 388 -26.55 10.46 -9.81
C SER A 388 -25.36 9.77 -9.18
N TYR A 389 -24.20 10.42 -9.13
CA TYR A 389 -23.02 9.91 -8.43
C TYR A 389 -23.30 9.72 -6.92
N ASP A 390 -23.93 10.67 -6.26
CA ASP A 390 -24.26 10.56 -4.84
C ASP A 390 -25.33 9.49 -4.58
N ARG A 391 -26.37 9.39 -5.42
CA ARG A 391 -27.38 8.30 -5.34
C ARG A 391 -26.75 6.91 -5.51
N GLU A 392 -25.79 6.76 -6.43
CA GLU A 392 -25.14 5.48 -6.66
C GLU A 392 -24.26 5.08 -5.46
N LYS A 393 -23.56 6.02 -4.84
CA LYS A 393 -22.83 5.78 -3.59
C LYS A 393 -23.75 5.25 -2.48
N GLU A 394 -24.92 5.89 -2.30
CA GLU A 394 -25.90 5.45 -1.32
C GLU A 394 -26.49 4.07 -1.64
N ARG A 395 -26.76 3.78 -2.91
CA ARG A 395 -27.27 2.47 -3.35
C ARG A 395 -26.28 1.39 -3.01
N VAL A 396 -25.01 1.56 -3.43
CA VAL A 396 -23.94 0.60 -3.17
C VAL A 396 -23.72 0.38 -1.68
N ALA A 397 -23.71 1.44 -0.87
CA ALA A 397 -23.56 1.34 0.57
C ALA A 397 -24.70 0.51 1.20
N ARG A 398 -25.95 0.72 0.77
CA ARG A 398 -27.09 -0.08 1.26
C ARG A 398 -26.97 -1.55 0.86
N GLU A 399 -26.59 -1.85 -0.36
CA GLU A 399 -26.41 -3.23 -0.85
C GLU A 399 -25.31 -3.96 -0.08
N PHE A 400 -24.19 -3.30 0.24
CA PHE A 400 -23.14 -3.90 1.05
C PHE A 400 -23.66 -4.30 2.44
N LEU A 401 -24.35 -3.41 3.14
CA LEU A 401 -24.92 -3.73 4.45
C LEU A 401 -25.91 -4.89 4.35
N SER A 402 -26.82 -4.86 3.37
CA SER A 402 -27.79 -5.94 3.15
C SER A 402 -27.11 -7.29 2.91
N SER A 403 -26.01 -7.31 2.17
CA SER A 403 -25.28 -8.55 1.86
C SER A 403 -24.60 -9.21 3.06
N ILE A 404 -24.31 -8.43 4.11
CA ILE A 404 -23.65 -8.92 5.33
C ILE A 404 -24.59 -8.97 6.54
N GLU A 405 -25.83 -8.49 6.43
CA GLU A 405 -26.83 -8.46 7.51
C GLU A 405 -27.03 -9.83 8.17
N ARG A 406 -26.97 -10.93 7.40
CA ARG A 406 -27.13 -12.29 7.92
C ARG A 406 -26.04 -12.72 8.92
N TYR A 407 -24.85 -12.11 8.85
CA TYR A 407 -23.73 -12.37 9.77
C TYR A 407 -23.74 -11.43 10.96
N TYR A 408 -24.38 -10.28 10.81
CA TYR A 408 -24.48 -9.24 11.83
C TYR A 408 -25.93 -8.74 11.94
N PRO A 409 -26.85 -9.57 12.50
CA PRO A 409 -28.29 -9.23 12.56
C PRO A 409 -28.53 -7.87 13.20
N GLY A 410 -29.43 -7.08 12.60
CA GLY A 410 -29.77 -5.72 13.03
C GLY A 410 -28.76 -4.66 12.61
N LEU A 411 -27.78 -4.99 11.76
CA LEU A 411 -26.70 -4.10 11.37
C LEU A 411 -27.21 -2.79 10.78
N SER A 412 -28.13 -2.87 9.81
CA SER A 412 -28.63 -1.69 9.09
C SER A 412 -29.32 -0.68 10.02
N SER A 413 -29.98 -1.14 11.10
CA SER A 413 -30.65 -0.28 12.07
C SER A 413 -29.71 0.44 13.05
N GLN A 414 -28.44 0.04 13.10
CA GLN A 414 -27.42 0.57 13.99
C GLN A 414 -26.49 1.61 13.31
N VAL A 415 -26.73 1.92 12.03
CA VAL A 415 -25.92 2.89 11.29
C VAL A 415 -26.28 4.32 11.68
N GLU A 416 -25.29 5.09 12.12
CA GLU A 416 -25.44 6.53 12.43
C GLU A 416 -24.79 7.41 11.35
N VAL A 417 -23.69 6.93 10.75
CA VAL A 417 -22.92 7.69 9.75
C VAL A 417 -22.62 6.77 8.57
N VAL A 418 -22.76 7.29 7.37
CA VAL A 418 -22.31 6.65 6.13
C VAL A 418 -21.38 7.59 5.40
N ASP A 419 -20.21 7.08 4.99
CA ASP A 419 -19.28 7.77 4.08
C ASP A 419 -18.82 6.81 2.99
N VAL A 420 -18.81 7.27 1.73
CA VAL A 420 -18.36 6.43 0.61
C VAL A 420 -17.29 7.18 -0.17
N ALA A 421 -16.05 6.67 -0.08
CA ALA A 421 -14.93 7.10 -0.91
C ALA A 421 -14.84 6.20 -2.15
N THR A 422 -14.84 6.80 -3.33
CA THR A 422 -14.75 6.10 -4.62
C THR A 422 -13.35 6.27 -5.23
N PRO A 423 -13.02 5.59 -6.33
CA PRO A 423 -11.79 5.83 -7.09
C PRO A 423 -11.58 7.30 -7.49
N TYR A 424 -12.69 8.02 -7.80
CA TYR A 424 -12.63 9.46 -8.05
C TYR A 424 -12.16 10.25 -6.83
N THR A 425 -12.60 9.87 -5.62
CA THR A 425 -12.14 10.49 -4.36
C THR A 425 -10.63 10.33 -4.21
N THR A 426 -10.11 9.12 -4.39
CA THR A 426 -8.67 8.86 -4.32
C THR A 426 -7.89 9.70 -5.34
N TRP A 427 -8.32 9.70 -6.61
CA TRP A 427 -7.68 10.51 -7.65
C TRP A 427 -7.69 12.00 -7.32
N ARG A 428 -8.82 12.54 -6.87
CA ARG A 428 -8.99 13.97 -6.56
C ARG A 428 -7.98 14.46 -5.52
N TYR A 429 -7.66 13.65 -4.51
CA TYR A 429 -6.81 14.05 -3.40
C TYR A 429 -5.33 13.66 -3.58
N THR A 430 -5.04 12.68 -4.43
CA THR A 430 -3.67 12.18 -4.60
C THR A 430 -3.08 12.44 -5.97
N LEU A 431 -3.88 12.78 -6.96
CA LEU A 431 -3.56 12.87 -8.39
C LEU A 431 -2.97 11.56 -8.97
N ASN A 432 -3.08 10.44 -8.25
CA ASN A 432 -2.65 9.13 -8.77
C ASN A 432 -3.50 8.73 -9.97
N ARG A 433 -2.85 8.35 -11.04
CA ARG A 433 -3.48 7.94 -12.31
C ARG A 433 -4.59 6.92 -12.05
N LYS A 434 -5.82 7.24 -12.48
CA LYS A 434 -7.02 6.42 -12.30
C LYS A 434 -7.28 6.00 -10.83
N GLY A 435 -6.85 6.80 -9.87
CA GLY A 435 -7.03 6.49 -8.46
C GLY A 435 -6.30 5.24 -7.97
N ALA A 436 -5.28 4.78 -8.68
CA ALA A 436 -4.54 3.55 -8.35
C ALA A 436 -3.91 3.62 -6.96
N TRP A 437 -4.10 2.56 -6.16
CA TRP A 437 -3.57 2.49 -4.80
C TRP A 437 -2.12 2.03 -4.73
N GLY A 438 -1.75 1.06 -5.56
CA GLY A 438 -0.43 0.42 -5.57
C GLY A 438 0.42 0.73 -6.80
N ALA A 439 0.05 1.74 -7.60
CA ALA A 439 0.60 2.04 -8.92
C ALA A 439 0.41 0.87 -9.89
N TRP A 440 1.40 0.02 -10.07
CA TRP A 440 1.33 -1.14 -10.95
C TRP A 440 0.68 -2.34 -10.27
N LEU A 441 -0.10 -3.12 -11.01
CA LEU A 441 -0.65 -4.38 -10.52
C LEU A 441 0.50 -5.35 -10.23
N MET A 442 0.54 -5.89 -9.01
CA MET A 442 1.63 -6.77 -8.54
C MET A 442 1.51 -8.17 -9.15
N THR A 443 1.79 -8.29 -10.44
CA THR A 443 1.84 -9.59 -11.12
C THR A 443 3.21 -10.24 -11.01
N SER A 444 3.27 -11.55 -11.28
CA SER A 444 4.52 -12.31 -11.33
C SER A 444 5.57 -11.70 -12.26
N ASP A 445 5.12 -11.07 -13.35
CA ASP A 445 5.99 -10.48 -14.37
C ASP A 445 6.53 -9.11 -13.95
N ILE A 446 5.81 -8.40 -13.08
CA ILE A 446 6.12 -7.00 -12.71
C ILE A 446 6.84 -6.91 -11.37
N ILE A 447 6.50 -7.78 -10.40
CA ILE A 447 6.96 -7.65 -9.00
C ILE A 447 8.49 -7.71 -8.85
N MET A 448 9.17 -8.39 -9.78
CA MET A 448 10.63 -8.51 -9.80
C MET A 448 11.30 -7.54 -10.79
N GLU A 449 10.50 -6.76 -11.52
CA GLU A 449 11.03 -5.80 -12.49
C GLU A 449 11.66 -4.59 -11.80
N ARG A 450 12.78 -4.17 -12.37
CA ARG A 450 13.48 -2.96 -11.90
C ARG A 450 13.02 -1.76 -12.71
N ILE A 451 12.40 -0.80 -12.04
CA ILE A 451 11.97 0.46 -12.65
C ILE A 451 13.03 1.52 -12.35
N GLU A 452 13.41 2.27 -13.38
CA GLU A 452 14.43 3.30 -13.29
C GLU A 452 13.96 4.45 -12.38
N ARG A 453 14.83 4.88 -11.46
CA ARG A 453 14.60 6.02 -10.56
C ARG A 453 15.20 7.31 -11.10
N LYS A 454 16.08 7.20 -12.09
CA LYS A 454 16.68 8.31 -12.82
C LYS A 454 16.18 8.25 -14.26
N LEU A 455 15.91 9.40 -14.86
CA LEU A 455 15.52 9.48 -16.25
C LEU A 455 16.74 9.69 -17.14
N PRO A 456 16.82 9.04 -18.33
CA PRO A 456 17.98 9.13 -19.19
C PRO A 456 18.20 10.58 -19.68
N GLY A 457 19.43 11.06 -19.56
CA GLY A 457 19.80 12.42 -19.96
C GLY A 457 19.46 13.50 -18.93
N LEU A 458 18.52 13.31 -18.02
CA LEU A 458 18.13 14.29 -17.02
C LEU A 458 19.00 14.17 -15.75
N LYS A 459 19.74 15.22 -15.45
CA LYS A 459 20.59 15.32 -14.25
C LYS A 459 19.80 15.93 -13.07
N ASN A 460 20.22 15.64 -11.84
CA ASN A 460 19.69 16.19 -10.59
C ASN A 460 18.20 15.92 -10.37
N PHE A 461 17.68 14.86 -10.99
CA PHE A 461 16.31 14.42 -10.87
C PHE A 461 16.24 12.95 -10.45
N TYR A 462 15.34 12.65 -9.50
CA TYR A 462 15.13 11.30 -9.00
C TYR A 462 13.63 11.04 -8.79
N MET A 463 13.23 9.80 -9.00
CA MET A 463 11.86 9.34 -8.73
C MET A 463 11.83 8.48 -7.47
N ALA A 464 10.78 8.62 -6.68
CA ALA A 464 10.46 7.81 -5.52
C ALA A 464 8.99 7.38 -5.56
N GLY A 465 8.57 6.53 -4.64
CA GLY A 465 7.18 6.09 -4.50
C GLY A 465 6.91 4.75 -5.15
N GLN A 466 5.64 4.39 -5.08
CA GLN A 466 5.14 3.12 -5.57
C GLN A 466 5.27 2.90 -7.09
N TRP A 467 5.53 3.95 -7.85
CA TRP A 467 5.69 3.90 -9.31
C TRP A 467 7.08 3.42 -9.75
N VAL A 468 8.07 3.48 -8.87
CA VAL A 468 9.44 2.99 -9.10
C VAL A 468 9.78 1.78 -8.23
N MET A 469 8.79 1.32 -7.47
CA MET A 469 8.86 0.14 -6.63
C MET A 469 7.46 -0.50 -6.57
N CYS A 470 7.27 -1.66 -5.93
CA CYS A 470 5.92 -2.19 -5.72
C CYS A 470 5.13 -1.35 -4.71
N GLY A 471 3.80 -1.44 -4.75
CA GLY A 471 2.91 -0.78 -3.77
C GLY A 471 3.11 -1.32 -2.36
N GLY A 472 2.73 -0.51 -1.36
CA GLY A 472 2.79 -0.86 0.06
C GLY A 472 3.63 0.11 0.89
N VAL A 473 3.45 0.05 2.21
CA VAL A 473 4.09 0.98 3.15
C VAL A 473 5.61 0.84 3.15
N PRO A 474 6.20 -0.36 3.41
CA PRO A 474 7.65 -0.50 3.41
C PRO A 474 8.29 -0.14 2.05
N PRO A 475 7.80 -0.64 0.89
CA PRO A 475 8.34 -0.25 -0.40
C PRO A 475 8.34 1.26 -0.63
N SER A 476 7.26 1.96 -0.26
CA SER A 476 7.18 3.42 -0.40
C SER A 476 8.27 4.12 0.43
N LEU A 477 8.46 3.74 1.69
CA LEU A 477 9.51 4.30 2.55
C LEU A 477 10.91 4.00 2.01
N PHE A 478 11.16 2.76 1.55
CA PHE A 478 12.44 2.39 0.95
C PHE A 478 12.72 3.16 -0.35
N SER A 479 11.71 3.41 -1.18
CA SER A 479 11.89 4.16 -2.42
C SER A 479 12.36 5.60 -2.18
N GLY A 480 11.83 6.26 -1.14
CA GLY A 480 12.28 7.58 -0.71
C GLY A 480 13.75 7.56 -0.25
N ARG A 481 14.13 6.57 0.58
CA ARG A 481 15.52 6.34 0.96
C ARG A 481 16.42 6.12 -0.24
N HIS A 482 15.99 5.31 -1.22
CA HIS A 482 16.77 5.00 -2.42
C HIS A 482 17.08 6.24 -3.27
N ALA A 483 16.10 7.15 -3.41
CA ALA A 483 16.33 8.41 -4.14
C ALA A 483 17.49 9.21 -3.51
N ILE A 484 17.54 9.28 -2.17
CA ILE A 484 18.61 9.99 -1.46
C ILE A 484 19.93 9.21 -1.47
N GLN A 485 19.90 7.87 -1.44
CA GLN A 485 21.11 7.05 -1.64
C GLN A 485 21.76 7.31 -3.00
N LEU A 486 20.95 7.38 -4.07
CA LEU A 486 21.45 7.71 -5.41
C LEU A 486 22.01 9.14 -5.46
N MET A 487 21.34 10.10 -4.84
CA MET A 487 21.81 11.47 -4.76
C MET A 487 23.15 11.57 -4.01
N CYS A 488 23.29 10.89 -2.87
CA CYS A 488 24.58 10.83 -2.14
C CYS A 488 25.68 10.18 -2.98
N HIS A 489 25.36 9.11 -3.72
CA HIS A 489 26.31 8.46 -4.63
C HIS A 489 26.79 9.40 -5.73
N ASP A 490 25.87 10.13 -6.38
CA ASP A 490 26.21 11.09 -7.42
C ASP A 490 27.07 12.25 -6.88
N GLU A 491 26.87 12.64 -5.63
CA GLU A 491 27.68 13.60 -4.89
C GLU A 491 28.98 13.04 -4.32
N LYS A 492 29.26 11.75 -4.51
CA LYS A 492 30.40 11.03 -3.88
C LYS A 492 30.42 11.16 -2.37
N LYS A 493 29.24 11.26 -1.75
CA LYS A 493 29.04 11.41 -0.32
C LYS A 493 28.65 10.08 0.29
N LYS A 494 29.22 9.77 1.47
CA LYS A 494 28.79 8.58 2.23
C LYS A 494 27.34 8.77 2.69
N PHE A 495 26.49 7.80 2.41
CA PHE A 495 25.10 7.79 2.86
C PHE A 495 25.02 7.41 4.35
N LEU A 496 24.26 8.19 5.13
CA LEU A 496 23.99 7.97 6.54
C LEU A 496 22.60 7.34 6.71
N PHE A 497 22.54 6.20 7.38
CA PHE A 497 21.30 5.49 7.66
C PHE A 497 20.58 6.04 8.89
N GLU A 498 21.32 6.57 9.84
CA GLU A 498 20.83 7.16 11.10
C GLU A 498 21.55 8.48 11.33
N ARG A 499 20.90 9.38 12.05
CA ARG A 499 21.58 10.58 12.53
C ARG A 499 22.65 10.11 13.52
N SER A 500 23.93 10.20 13.18
CA SER A 500 24.98 10.09 14.18
C SER A 500 24.74 11.22 15.19
N ASN A 501 24.67 10.91 16.48
CA ASN A 501 24.77 11.91 17.53
C ASN A 501 26.10 12.62 17.30
N LEU A 502 26.11 13.68 16.51
CA LEU A 502 27.18 14.67 16.53
C LEU A 502 26.96 15.44 17.81
N GLY A 503 27.73 15.02 18.83
CA GLY A 503 27.82 15.69 20.10
C GLY A 503 28.25 17.16 20.00
#